data_7e476c0f3aa4b08cdf5ffffad43330cf
#
_entry.id   7e476c0f3aa4b08cdf5ffffad43330cf
#
_cell.length_a   1.000
_cell.length_b   1.000
_cell.length_c   1.000
_cell.angle_alpha   90.00
_cell.angle_beta   90.00
_cell.angle_gamma   90.00
#
_symmetry.space_group_name_H-M   'P 1'
#
loop_
_entity.id
_entity.type
_entity.pdbx_description
1 polymer ?
#
loop_
_entity_poly.entity_id
_entity_poly.type
_entity_poly.pdbx_seq_one_letter_code
_entity_poly.pdbx_strand_id
1 'polypeptide(L)'
;MPGILYLIPNTLGQTEVADTDPLAHIIPQEVQSITARLDYFVAENAKTTRAFLKLIGSRNTLAKPIQEIRIAELNVNTEAKALPALLEPLLAGQDAGLISEAGVPAVADPGANLVRLAHARGIQVRPLVGPSSLLLAVMASGLSGQNFAFNGYLPIDAAARSKRIKQLEDRSRQEKQTQFFIETPYRNAGLLETLVNTCNPNTLISIATDLTLPCLLYTSDAADDMQCV
;
A
#
# COMPACT_ATOMS: atom_id res chain seq x y z
N MET A 1 -8.24 27.43 12.21
CA MET A 1 -8.83 26.30 11.48
C MET A 1 -7.90 25.11 11.67
N PRO A 2 -8.39 23.89 11.80
CA PRO A 2 -7.54 22.71 11.82
C PRO A 2 -6.64 22.63 10.58
N GLY A 3 -5.47 22.01 10.72
CA GLY A 3 -4.61 21.66 9.58
C GLY A 3 -5.19 20.53 8.74
N ILE A 4 -4.52 20.19 7.65
CA ILE A 4 -4.92 19.17 6.69
C ILE A 4 -4.14 17.88 6.97
N LEU A 5 -4.84 16.73 6.97
CA LEU A 5 -4.22 15.40 6.96
C LEU A 5 -4.02 14.95 5.51
N TYR A 6 -2.79 15.00 5.02
CA TYR A 6 -2.42 14.50 3.70
C TYR A 6 -2.14 13.00 3.76
N LEU A 7 -2.80 12.20 2.92
CA LEU A 7 -2.49 10.78 2.76
C LEU A 7 -1.42 10.66 1.68
N ILE A 8 -0.18 10.40 2.08
CA ILE A 8 1.00 10.48 1.22
C ILE A 8 1.34 9.08 0.72
N PRO A 9 1.31 8.83 -0.60
CA PRO A 9 1.76 7.56 -1.16
C PRO A 9 3.28 7.42 -1.05
N ASN A 10 3.72 6.18 -0.86
CA ASN A 10 5.11 5.77 -0.91
C ASN A 10 5.36 4.92 -2.17
N THR A 11 6.59 4.64 -2.51
CA THR A 11 6.96 3.69 -3.57
C THR A 11 6.52 2.26 -3.19
N LEU A 12 6.36 1.38 -4.17
CA LEU A 12 6.01 -0.03 -3.92
C LEU A 12 7.23 -0.91 -3.67
N GLY A 13 8.42 -0.42 -4.01
CA GLY A 13 9.69 -1.10 -3.79
C GLY A 13 10.85 -0.12 -3.96
N GLN A 14 12.06 -0.57 -3.68
CA GLN A 14 13.27 0.22 -3.88
C GLN A 14 13.88 -0.15 -5.25
N THR A 15 14.11 0.86 -6.08
CA THR A 15 14.94 0.70 -7.28
C THR A 15 16.39 0.98 -6.90
N GLU A 16 17.24 -0.03 -6.97
CA GLU A 16 18.70 0.12 -6.82
C GLU A 16 19.38 0.64 -8.12
N VAL A 17 18.61 1.17 -9.07
CA VAL A 17 19.17 1.67 -10.32
C VAL A 17 19.83 3.02 -10.05
N ALA A 18 21.15 3.02 -9.99
CA ALA A 18 22.01 4.12 -9.53
C ALA A 18 21.90 5.42 -10.34
N ASP A 19 21.31 5.43 -11.54
CA ASP A 19 21.27 6.57 -12.45
C ASP A 19 19.87 7.16 -12.71
N THR A 20 18.82 6.62 -12.11
CA THR A 20 17.46 7.13 -12.30
C THR A 20 16.91 7.68 -10.99
N ASP A 21 16.18 8.80 -11.07
CA ASP A 21 15.41 9.31 -9.95
C ASP A 21 14.30 8.31 -9.59
N PRO A 22 14.41 7.63 -8.44
CA PRO A 22 13.43 6.58 -8.07
C PRO A 22 12.02 7.13 -7.86
N LEU A 23 11.87 8.45 -7.70
CA LEU A 23 10.59 9.10 -7.47
C LEU A 23 9.94 9.67 -8.74
N ALA A 24 10.75 10.08 -9.74
CA ALA A 24 10.28 10.85 -10.89
C ALA A 24 9.15 10.16 -11.68
N HIS A 25 9.21 8.83 -11.77
CA HIS A 25 8.25 8.05 -12.55
C HIS A 25 7.09 7.48 -11.71
N ILE A 26 7.16 7.57 -10.38
CA ILE A 26 6.24 6.89 -9.48
C ILE A 26 5.44 7.87 -8.63
N ILE A 27 6.08 8.95 -8.15
CA ILE A 27 5.46 9.94 -7.27
C ILE A 27 5.38 11.29 -8.00
N PRO A 28 4.18 11.83 -8.27
CA PRO A 28 4.02 13.12 -8.93
C PRO A 28 4.76 14.25 -8.22
N GLN A 29 5.30 15.20 -8.99
CA GLN A 29 6.04 16.34 -8.45
C GLN A 29 5.26 17.16 -7.43
N GLU A 30 3.95 17.33 -7.62
CA GLU A 30 3.10 18.02 -6.65
C GLU A 30 3.08 17.29 -5.30
N VAL A 31 3.00 15.95 -5.32
CA VAL A 31 3.03 15.12 -4.11
C VAL A 31 4.36 15.25 -3.38
N GLN A 32 5.47 15.25 -4.13
CA GLN A 32 6.80 15.47 -3.57
C GLN A 32 6.91 16.87 -2.92
N SER A 33 6.40 17.91 -3.59
CA SER A 33 6.38 19.28 -3.08
C SER A 33 5.51 19.45 -1.83
N ILE A 34 4.34 18.81 -1.80
CA ILE A 34 3.48 18.77 -0.60
C ILE A 34 4.21 18.08 0.55
N THR A 35 4.82 16.92 0.29
CA THR A 35 5.53 16.14 1.30
C THR A 35 6.70 16.93 1.87
N ALA A 36 7.46 17.63 1.03
CA ALA A 36 8.64 18.39 1.44
C ALA A 36 8.34 19.55 2.42
N ARG A 37 7.15 20.16 2.33
CA ARG A 37 6.75 21.29 3.20
C ARG A 37 6.19 20.88 4.56
N LEU A 38 5.95 19.57 4.78
CA LEU A 38 5.44 19.07 6.04
C LEU A 38 6.58 18.82 7.04
N ASP A 39 6.32 19.10 8.31
CA ASP A 39 7.26 18.86 9.41
C ASP A 39 6.70 17.93 10.49
N TYR A 40 5.48 17.39 10.27
CA TYR A 40 4.86 16.37 11.10
C TYR A 40 4.30 15.24 10.25
N PHE A 41 4.64 14.00 10.63
CA PHE A 41 4.16 12.79 9.98
C PHE A 41 3.61 11.79 11.00
N VAL A 42 2.54 11.11 10.62
CA VAL A 42 2.09 9.88 11.24
C VAL A 42 2.46 8.76 10.28
N ALA A 43 3.24 7.80 10.74
CA ALA A 43 3.88 6.81 9.88
C ALA A 43 3.82 5.42 10.47
N GLU A 44 3.74 4.41 9.61
CA GLU A 44 3.80 3.02 10.04
C GLU A 44 5.18 2.67 10.63
N ASN A 45 6.24 3.23 10.05
CA ASN A 45 7.62 3.02 10.49
C ASN A 45 8.45 4.31 10.27
N ALA A 46 9.03 4.82 11.35
CA ALA A 46 9.80 6.06 11.30
C ALA A 46 11.10 5.94 10.49
N LYS A 47 11.72 4.76 10.42
CA LYS A 47 12.98 4.55 9.67
C LYS A 47 12.72 4.61 8.16
N THR A 48 11.72 3.90 7.67
CA THR A 48 11.36 3.89 6.24
C THR A 48 10.86 5.25 5.80
N THR A 49 10.09 5.94 6.65
CA THR A 49 9.65 7.32 6.39
C THR A 49 10.82 8.29 6.26
N ARG A 50 11.83 8.21 7.14
CA ARG A 50 13.04 9.04 6.99
C ARG A 50 13.81 8.75 5.71
N ALA A 51 13.88 7.48 5.29
CA ALA A 51 14.49 7.11 4.01
C ALA A 51 13.73 7.73 2.82
N PHE A 52 12.40 7.67 2.83
CA PHE A 52 11.56 8.32 1.82
C PHE A 52 11.74 9.85 1.82
N LEU A 53 11.73 10.49 2.99
CA LEU A 53 11.97 11.94 3.11
C LEU A 53 13.37 12.34 2.63
N LYS A 54 14.37 11.47 2.76
CA LYS A 54 15.70 11.71 2.19
C LYS A 54 15.67 11.73 0.66
N LEU A 55 14.89 10.84 0.04
CA LEU A 55 14.68 10.85 -1.41
C LEU A 55 13.93 12.11 -1.85
N ILE A 56 12.87 12.51 -1.15
CA ILE A 56 12.16 13.77 -1.39
C ILE A 56 13.13 14.96 -1.29
N GLY A 57 13.95 14.99 -0.23
CA GLY A 57 14.90 16.06 0.06
C GLY A 57 16.06 16.20 -0.93
N SER A 58 16.32 15.17 -1.74
CA SER A 58 17.35 15.25 -2.79
C SER A 58 16.97 16.23 -3.93
N ARG A 59 15.68 16.51 -4.09
CA ARG A 59 15.13 17.36 -5.17
C ARG A 59 14.25 18.51 -4.68
N ASN A 60 13.77 18.44 -3.46
CA ASN A 60 12.87 19.43 -2.88
C ASN A 60 13.48 19.93 -1.56
N THR A 61 13.42 21.22 -1.30
CA THR A 61 13.81 21.77 -0.01
C THR A 61 12.81 21.31 1.05
N LEU A 62 13.27 20.54 2.04
CA LEU A 62 12.44 20.14 3.16
C LEU A 62 12.14 21.30 4.09
N ALA A 63 11.00 21.30 4.75
CA ALA A 63 10.59 22.32 5.72
C ALA A 63 11.57 22.44 6.89
N LYS A 64 12.20 21.33 7.27
CA LYS A 64 13.21 21.24 8.35
C LYS A 64 14.25 20.16 8.02
N PRO A 65 15.42 20.20 8.67
CA PRO A 65 16.35 19.07 8.67
C PRO A 65 15.61 17.79 9.07
N ILE A 66 15.91 16.65 8.43
CA ILE A 66 15.20 15.38 8.63
C ILE A 66 15.14 14.96 10.11
N GLN A 67 16.18 15.27 10.87
CA GLN A 67 16.28 14.97 12.31
C GLN A 67 15.28 15.76 13.15
N GLU A 68 14.85 16.93 12.67
CA GLU A 68 13.91 17.83 13.34
C GLU A 68 12.45 17.59 12.90
N ILE A 69 12.24 16.79 11.85
CA ILE A 69 10.90 16.39 11.41
C ILE A 69 10.32 15.42 12.43
N ARG A 70 9.18 15.79 12.99
CA ARG A 70 8.45 14.95 13.94
C ARG A 70 7.75 13.80 13.23
N ILE A 71 8.06 12.58 13.63
CA ILE A 71 7.40 11.36 13.13
C ILE A 71 6.80 10.62 14.33
N ALA A 72 5.48 10.46 14.33
CA ALA A 72 4.75 9.65 15.29
C ALA A 72 4.37 8.31 14.64
N GLU A 73 4.57 7.19 15.33
CA GLU A 73 4.28 5.88 14.76
C GLU A 73 2.81 5.48 14.95
N LEU A 74 2.25 4.90 13.90
CA LEU A 74 0.94 4.30 13.83
C LEU A 74 1.04 2.95 13.12
N ASN A 75 1.11 1.88 13.89
CA ASN A 75 1.26 0.50 13.38
C ASN A 75 0.21 -0.42 14.01
N VAL A 76 0.28 -1.71 13.69
CA VAL A 76 -0.68 -2.72 14.16
C VAL A 76 -0.73 -2.85 15.70
N ASN A 77 0.30 -2.41 16.41
CA ASN A 77 0.38 -2.44 17.88
C ASN A 77 -0.17 -1.15 18.53
N THR A 78 -0.52 -0.14 17.72
CA THR A 78 -1.00 1.15 18.25
C THR A 78 -2.43 1.01 18.78
N GLU A 79 -2.62 1.22 20.07
CA GLU A 79 -3.94 1.13 20.69
C GLU A 79 -4.85 2.27 20.23
N ALA A 80 -6.14 1.99 20.10
CA ALA A 80 -7.15 2.98 19.68
C ALA A 80 -7.17 4.23 20.56
N LYS A 81 -6.85 4.09 21.87
CA LYS A 81 -6.77 5.23 22.81
C LYS A 81 -5.64 6.23 22.51
N ALA A 82 -4.63 5.81 21.72
CA ALA A 82 -3.52 6.69 21.35
C ALA A 82 -3.82 7.55 20.11
N LEU A 83 -4.80 7.16 19.28
CA LEU A 83 -5.13 7.88 18.04
C LEU A 83 -5.46 9.37 18.21
N PRO A 84 -6.22 9.79 19.27
CA PRO A 84 -6.51 11.21 19.45
C PRO A 84 -5.27 12.09 19.57
N ALA A 85 -4.23 11.62 20.25
CA ALA A 85 -2.98 12.38 20.44
C ALA A 85 -2.22 12.61 19.13
N LEU A 86 -2.38 11.71 18.15
CA LEU A 86 -1.78 11.86 16.81
C LEU A 86 -2.43 13.00 16.01
N LEU A 87 -3.66 13.38 16.32
CA LEU A 87 -4.39 14.46 15.65
C LEU A 87 -4.29 15.82 16.36
N GLU A 88 -3.70 15.90 17.54
CA GLU A 88 -3.59 17.16 18.27
C GLU A 88 -2.83 18.27 17.52
N PRO A 89 -1.71 17.98 16.83
CA PRO A 89 -1.04 18.99 16.00
C PRO A 89 -1.95 19.56 14.91
N LEU A 90 -2.78 18.71 14.27
CA LEU A 90 -3.72 19.15 13.25
C LEU A 90 -4.82 20.02 13.83
N LEU A 91 -5.34 19.68 15.02
CA LEU A 91 -6.33 20.51 15.71
C LEU A 91 -5.77 21.87 16.12
N ALA A 92 -4.45 21.96 16.34
CA ALA A 92 -3.73 23.20 16.58
C ALA A 92 -3.41 24.00 15.30
N GLY A 93 -3.80 23.49 14.12
CA GLY A 93 -3.62 24.18 12.83
C GLY A 93 -2.39 23.74 12.02
N GLN A 94 -1.64 22.72 12.49
CA GLN A 94 -0.48 22.19 11.77
C GLN A 94 -0.93 21.13 10.75
N ASP A 95 -0.43 21.22 9.52
CA ASP A 95 -0.61 20.17 8.51
C ASP A 95 0.21 18.92 8.88
N ALA A 96 -0.30 17.73 8.49
CA ALA A 96 0.40 16.47 8.73
C ALA A 96 0.32 15.52 7.53
N GLY A 97 1.32 14.65 7.40
CA GLY A 97 1.30 13.54 6.47
C GLY A 97 1.00 12.21 7.16
N LEU A 98 0.11 11.40 6.60
CA LEU A 98 -0.03 9.97 6.93
C LEU A 98 0.66 9.18 5.82
N ILE A 99 1.59 8.31 6.19
CA ILE A 99 2.40 7.52 5.24
C ILE A 99 2.57 6.08 5.74
N SER A 100 2.41 5.10 4.85
CA SER A 100 2.71 3.68 5.08
C SER A 100 4.06 3.26 4.51
N GLU A 101 4.47 2.03 4.74
CA GLU A 101 5.76 1.53 4.26
C GLU A 101 5.81 1.41 2.74
N ALA A 102 4.68 1.11 2.08
CA ALA A 102 4.59 1.02 0.62
C ALA A 102 3.21 1.45 0.11
N GLY A 103 3.14 2.02 -1.09
CA GLY A 103 1.88 2.36 -1.75
C GLY A 103 1.06 3.42 -1.05
N VAL A 104 -0.27 3.29 -1.09
CA VAL A 104 -1.21 4.28 -0.54
C VAL A 104 -1.59 3.96 0.90
N PRO A 105 -1.49 4.92 1.83
CA PRO A 105 -1.80 4.67 3.24
C PRO A 105 -3.30 4.43 3.47
N ALA A 106 -3.62 3.74 4.57
CA ALA A 106 -4.96 3.37 4.99
C ALA A 106 -5.70 2.36 4.08
N VAL A 107 -5.00 1.78 3.10
CA VAL A 107 -5.52 0.70 2.24
C VAL A 107 -4.67 -0.55 2.47
N ALA A 108 -5.23 -1.55 3.13
CA ALA A 108 -4.54 -2.75 3.64
C ALA A 108 -3.49 -2.47 4.73
N ASP A 109 -3.34 -1.23 5.14
CA ASP A 109 -2.35 -0.72 6.09
C ASP A 109 -3.03 -0.02 7.27
N PRO A 110 -2.30 0.22 8.38
CA PRO A 110 -2.76 1.09 9.46
C PRO A 110 -3.11 2.49 8.94
N GLY A 111 -4.11 3.12 9.54
CA GLY A 111 -4.46 4.49 9.18
C GLY A 111 -5.96 4.74 9.00
N ALA A 112 -6.74 3.76 8.56
CA ALA A 112 -8.18 3.92 8.33
C ALA A 112 -8.92 4.44 9.58
N ASN A 113 -8.56 3.97 10.77
CA ASN A 113 -9.15 4.45 12.03
C ASN A 113 -8.75 5.90 12.34
N LEU A 114 -7.51 6.30 12.02
CA LEU A 114 -7.06 7.67 12.18
C LEU A 114 -7.81 8.61 11.23
N VAL A 115 -7.98 8.20 9.96
CA VAL A 115 -8.76 8.93 8.95
C VAL A 115 -10.20 9.11 9.41
N ARG A 116 -10.83 8.04 9.91
CA ARG A 116 -12.19 8.12 10.46
C ARG A 116 -12.28 9.10 11.63
N LEU A 117 -11.30 9.08 12.53
CA LEU A 117 -11.26 10.01 13.66
C LEU A 117 -11.01 11.46 13.21
N ALA A 118 -10.17 11.68 12.18
CA ALA A 118 -9.94 12.98 11.60
C ALA A 118 -11.24 13.59 11.03
N HIS A 119 -12.02 12.81 10.28
CA HIS A 119 -13.34 13.22 9.80
C HIS A 119 -14.29 13.56 10.97
N ALA A 120 -14.34 12.73 11.99
CA ALA A 120 -15.18 12.98 13.17
C ALA A 120 -14.80 14.26 13.94
N ARG A 121 -13.57 14.75 13.77
CA ARG A 121 -13.05 15.99 14.37
C ARG A 121 -13.03 17.19 13.44
N GLY A 122 -13.63 17.08 12.24
CA GLY A 122 -13.68 18.17 11.26
C GLY A 122 -12.33 18.50 10.63
N ILE A 123 -11.34 17.60 10.71
CA ILE A 123 -10.06 17.74 10.04
C ILE A 123 -10.25 17.35 8.57
N GLN A 124 -9.80 18.22 7.66
CA GLN A 124 -9.79 17.91 6.24
C GLN A 124 -8.79 16.81 5.94
N VAL A 125 -9.24 15.75 5.25
CA VAL A 125 -8.39 14.66 4.77
C VAL A 125 -8.18 14.81 3.27
N ARG A 126 -6.94 14.84 2.83
CA ARG A 126 -6.58 15.00 1.41
C ARG A 126 -5.73 13.82 0.91
N PRO A 127 -6.33 12.85 0.19
CA PRO A 127 -5.56 11.80 -0.45
C PRO A 127 -4.74 12.37 -1.61
N LEU A 128 -3.49 11.92 -1.72
CA LEU A 128 -2.59 12.32 -2.80
C LEU A 128 -2.45 11.15 -3.80
N VAL A 129 -2.23 11.52 -5.07
CA VAL A 129 -2.07 10.56 -6.17
C VAL A 129 -0.75 9.80 -6.04
N GLY A 130 -0.79 8.49 -6.16
CA GLY A 130 0.41 7.65 -6.14
C GLY A 130 0.12 6.18 -6.43
N PRO A 131 1.14 5.33 -6.40
CA PRO A 131 1.03 3.94 -6.78
C PRO A 131 0.21 3.14 -5.77
N SER A 132 -0.63 2.23 -6.30
CA SER A 132 -1.34 1.22 -5.52
C SER A 132 -1.10 -0.13 -6.16
N SER A 133 -0.46 -1.05 -5.44
CA SER A 133 -0.23 -2.41 -5.94
C SER A 133 -1.54 -3.11 -6.30
N LEU A 134 -2.61 -2.84 -5.55
CA LEU A 134 -3.93 -3.43 -5.79
C LEU A 134 -4.50 -3.03 -7.15
N LEU A 135 -4.50 -1.73 -7.46
CA LEU A 135 -5.01 -1.23 -8.73
C LEU A 135 -4.10 -1.60 -9.90
N LEU A 136 -2.80 -1.55 -9.73
CA LEU A 136 -1.85 -1.94 -10.78
C LEU A 136 -1.98 -3.44 -11.11
N ALA A 137 -2.16 -4.30 -10.10
CA ALA A 137 -2.43 -5.72 -10.32
C ALA A 137 -3.74 -5.94 -11.07
N VAL A 138 -4.82 -5.26 -10.71
CA VAL A 138 -6.11 -5.36 -11.43
C VAL A 138 -5.97 -4.87 -12.86
N MET A 139 -5.30 -3.74 -13.10
CA MET A 139 -5.05 -3.20 -14.45
C MET A 139 -4.30 -4.19 -15.35
N ALA A 140 -3.28 -4.86 -14.79
CA ALA A 140 -2.44 -5.77 -15.53
C ALA A 140 -3.07 -7.17 -15.72
N SER A 141 -4.05 -7.56 -14.88
CA SER A 141 -4.56 -8.93 -14.81
C SER A 141 -5.34 -9.42 -16.05
N GLY A 142 -5.88 -8.51 -16.85
CA GLY A 142 -6.84 -8.87 -17.90
C GLY A 142 -8.17 -9.42 -17.41
N LEU A 143 -8.37 -9.48 -16.08
CA LEU A 143 -9.61 -9.90 -15.45
C LEU A 143 -10.60 -8.71 -15.34
N SER A 144 -11.81 -8.95 -14.80
CA SER A 144 -12.81 -7.88 -14.67
C SER A 144 -12.34 -6.77 -13.73
N GLY A 145 -12.10 -5.59 -14.28
CA GLY A 145 -11.82 -4.35 -13.52
C GLY A 145 -13.07 -3.54 -13.16
N GLN A 146 -14.28 -3.98 -13.59
CA GLN A 146 -15.54 -3.31 -13.24
C GLN A 146 -16.17 -3.88 -11.97
N ASN A 147 -15.95 -5.17 -11.73
CA ASN A 147 -16.46 -5.85 -10.54
C ASN A 147 -15.33 -6.66 -9.91
N PHE A 148 -14.76 -6.15 -8.82
CA PHE A 148 -13.68 -6.82 -8.10
C PHE A 148 -13.80 -6.61 -6.59
N ALA A 149 -13.27 -7.56 -5.83
CA ALA A 149 -13.24 -7.50 -4.38
C ALA A 149 -11.83 -7.78 -3.85
N PHE A 150 -11.36 -6.90 -2.97
CA PHE A 150 -10.13 -7.09 -2.22
C PHE A 150 -10.43 -7.85 -0.92
N ASN A 151 -9.72 -8.97 -0.72
CA ASN A 151 -9.95 -9.89 0.39
C ASN A 151 -8.83 -9.85 1.45
N GLY A 152 -7.91 -8.89 1.37
CA GLY A 152 -6.79 -8.78 2.29
C GLY A 152 -5.83 -9.97 2.19
N TYR A 153 -5.32 -10.42 3.33
CA TYR A 153 -4.48 -11.62 3.44
C TYR A 153 -5.33 -12.88 3.63
N LEU A 154 -4.90 -13.97 3.00
CA LEU A 154 -5.52 -15.27 3.21
C LEU A 154 -5.04 -15.92 4.54
N PRO A 155 -5.81 -16.88 5.10
CA PRO A 155 -5.42 -17.57 6.32
C PRO A 155 -4.03 -18.22 6.24
N ILE A 156 -3.30 -18.19 7.35
CA ILE A 156 -1.97 -18.82 7.45
C ILE A 156 -2.10 -20.34 7.44
N ASP A 157 -3.09 -20.87 8.14
CA ASP A 157 -3.39 -22.30 8.18
C ASP A 157 -3.79 -22.83 6.80
N ALA A 158 -3.13 -23.90 6.34
CA ALA A 158 -3.30 -24.43 4.99
C ALA A 158 -4.73 -24.93 4.71
N ALA A 159 -5.39 -25.56 5.67
CA ALA A 159 -6.75 -26.07 5.48
C ALA A 159 -7.77 -24.92 5.42
N ALA A 160 -7.63 -23.93 6.31
CA ALA A 160 -8.44 -22.71 6.30
C ALA A 160 -8.21 -21.90 5.01
N ARG A 161 -6.97 -21.80 4.54
CA ARG A 161 -6.60 -21.13 3.28
C ARG A 161 -7.24 -21.81 2.08
N SER A 162 -7.14 -23.13 1.94
CA SER A 162 -7.80 -23.89 0.86
C SER A 162 -9.30 -23.71 0.88
N LYS A 163 -9.93 -23.78 2.06
CA LYS A 163 -11.37 -23.52 2.19
C LYS A 163 -11.72 -22.10 1.75
N ARG A 164 -10.93 -21.10 2.13
CA ARG A 164 -11.17 -19.70 1.73
C ARG A 164 -11.01 -19.51 0.24
N ILE A 165 -10.00 -20.10 -0.39
CA ILE A 165 -9.78 -20.05 -1.85
C ILE A 165 -10.99 -20.61 -2.59
N LYS A 166 -11.53 -21.78 -2.19
CA LYS A 166 -12.75 -22.35 -2.79
C LYS A 166 -13.95 -21.40 -2.69
N GLN A 167 -14.13 -20.77 -1.53
CA GLN A 167 -15.20 -19.79 -1.35
C GLN A 167 -15.05 -18.59 -2.29
N LEU A 168 -13.81 -18.10 -2.47
CA LEU A 168 -13.53 -16.97 -3.36
C LEU A 168 -13.72 -17.35 -4.83
N GLU A 169 -13.32 -18.55 -5.22
CA GLU A 169 -13.54 -19.08 -6.57
C GLU A 169 -15.04 -19.21 -6.88
N ASP A 170 -15.83 -19.77 -5.95
CA ASP A 170 -17.29 -19.88 -6.10
C ASP A 170 -17.94 -18.50 -6.21
N ARG A 171 -17.52 -17.55 -5.38
CA ARG A 171 -18.01 -16.18 -5.42
C ARG A 171 -17.63 -15.49 -6.74
N SER A 172 -16.39 -15.67 -7.20
CA SER A 172 -15.93 -15.14 -8.48
C SER A 172 -16.84 -15.58 -9.63
N ARG A 173 -17.17 -16.87 -9.68
CA ARG A 173 -18.03 -17.44 -10.70
C ARG A 173 -19.48 -16.96 -10.59
N GLN A 174 -20.06 -16.94 -9.38
CA GLN A 174 -21.45 -16.56 -9.16
C GLN A 174 -21.72 -15.08 -9.41
N GLU A 175 -20.81 -14.22 -8.94
CA GLU A 175 -20.95 -12.75 -9.01
C GLU A 175 -20.26 -12.15 -10.23
N LYS A 176 -19.54 -12.95 -11.05
CA LYS A 176 -18.65 -12.48 -12.13
C LYS A 176 -17.70 -11.39 -11.62
N GLN A 177 -17.11 -11.66 -10.45
CA GLN A 177 -16.30 -10.71 -9.70
C GLN A 177 -14.87 -11.20 -9.56
N THR A 178 -13.90 -10.37 -9.96
CA THR A 178 -12.48 -10.66 -9.70
C THR A 178 -12.22 -10.63 -8.19
N GLN A 179 -11.71 -11.74 -7.67
CA GLN A 179 -11.30 -11.84 -6.28
C GLN A 179 -9.80 -11.64 -6.20
N PHE A 180 -9.33 -10.65 -5.45
CA PHE A 180 -7.89 -10.51 -5.27
C PHE A 180 -7.51 -10.34 -3.80
N PHE A 181 -6.30 -10.71 -3.50
CA PHE A 181 -5.69 -10.75 -2.18
C PHE A 181 -4.19 -10.48 -2.31
N ILE A 182 -3.56 -10.15 -1.21
CA ILE A 182 -2.11 -9.93 -1.15
C ILE A 182 -1.46 -10.98 -0.27
N GLU A 183 -0.17 -11.20 -0.52
CA GLU A 183 0.64 -12.09 0.30
C GLU A 183 2.04 -11.51 0.51
N THR A 184 2.71 -11.98 1.53
CA THR A 184 4.09 -11.61 1.83
C THR A 184 5.08 -12.54 1.12
N PRO A 185 6.26 -12.06 0.70
CA PRO A 185 7.19 -12.85 -0.13
C PRO A 185 7.53 -14.21 0.45
N TYR A 186 7.71 -14.32 1.77
CA TYR A 186 8.08 -15.58 2.44
C TYR A 186 6.93 -16.63 2.47
N ARG A 187 5.69 -16.23 2.10
CA ARG A 187 4.52 -17.12 2.03
C ARG A 187 4.10 -17.47 0.61
N ASN A 188 4.69 -16.83 -0.39
CA ASN A 188 4.29 -16.96 -1.80
C ASN A 188 4.31 -18.41 -2.28
N ALA A 189 5.37 -19.18 -2.02
CA ALA A 189 5.47 -20.58 -2.45
C ALA A 189 4.32 -21.44 -1.93
N GLY A 190 4.04 -21.36 -0.62
CA GLY A 190 2.93 -22.12 -0.01
C GLY A 190 1.55 -21.66 -0.45
N LEU A 191 1.39 -20.39 -0.83
CA LEU A 191 0.14 -19.89 -1.40
C LEU A 191 -0.04 -20.43 -2.81
N LEU A 192 0.99 -20.37 -3.66
CA LEU A 192 0.94 -20.88 -5.03
C LEU A 192 0.59 -22.37 -5.05
N GLU A 193 1.27 -23.18 -4.24
CA GLU A 193 0.96 -24.61 -4.08
C GLU A 193 -0.51 -24.83 -3.70
N THR A 194 -1.02 -24.02 -2.75
CA THR A 194 -2.41 -24.12 -2.33
C THR A 194 -3.38 -23.75 -3.46
N LEU A 195 -3.09 -22.72 -4.26
CA LEU A 195 -3.90 -22.32 -5.41
C LEU A 195 -3.97 -23.43 -6.46
N VAL A 196 -2.82 -23.98 -6.86
CA VAL A 196 -2.73 -25.07 -7.85
C VAL A 196 -3.50 -26.30 -7.40
N ASN A 197 -3.41 -26.68 -6.12
CA ASN A 197 -4.08 -27.85 -5.59
C ASN A 197 -5.59 -27.65 -5.28
N THR A 198 -6.06 -26.39 -5.27
CA THR A 198 -7.40 -26.08 -4.76
C THR A 198 -8.34 -25.58 -5.85
N CYS A 199 -7.85 -24.72 -6.76
CA CYS A 199 -8.65 -24.10 -7.81
C CYS A 199 -9.01 -25.10 -8.91
N ASN A 200 -10.12 -24.84 -9.60
CA ASN A 200 -10.48 -25.55 -10.81
C ASN A 200 -9.42 -25.28 -11.90
N PRO A 201 -9.01 -26.28 -12.69
CA PRO A 201 -8.03 -26.10 -13.77
C PRO A 201 -8.37 -25.01 -14.80
N ASN A 202 -9.63 -24.65 -14.95
CA ASN A 202 -10.09 -23.59 -15.85
C ASN A 202 -10.23 -22.21 -15.16
N THR A 203 -9.85 -22.08 -13.89
CA THR A 203 -9.90 -20.81 -13.19
C THR A 203 -8.72 -19.95 -13.61
N LEU A 204 -9.01 -18.77 -14.15
CA LEU A 204 -7.98 -17.80 -14.50
C LEU A 204 -7.37 -17.21 -13.24
N ILE A 205 -6.05 -17.26 -13.15
CA ILE A 205 -5.26 -16.71 -12.04
C ILE A 205 -4.23 -15.76 -12.62
N SER A 206 -4.12 -14.59 -12.03
CA SER A 206 -3.07 -13.61 -12.35
C SER A 206 -2.24 -13.35 -11.09
N ILE A 207 -0.93 -13.40 -11.22
CA ILE A 207 0.04 -13.12 -10.16
C ILE A 207 0.88 -11.93 -10.60
N ALA A 208 1.00 -10.94 -9.75
CA ALA A 208 1.82 -9.77 -10.00
C ALA A 208 2.79 -9.56 -8.84
N THR A 209 4.07 -9.49 -9.15
CA THR A 209 5.17 -9.27 -8.21
C THR A 209 6.04 -8.13 -8.70
N ASP A 210 6.67 -7.39 -7.79
CA ASP A 210 7.59 -6.29 -8.12
C ASP A 210 6.98 -5.21 -9.04
N LEU A 211 5.70 -4.93 -8.83
CA LEU A 211 4.98 -3.86 -9.54
C LEU A 211 5.73 -2.53 -9.43
N THR A 212 5.89 -1.85 -10.56
CA THR A 212 6.68 -0.61 -10.75
C THR A 212 8.20 -0.79 -10.80
N LEU A 213 8.71 -2.00 -10.61
CA LEU A 213 10.14 -2.28 -10.70
C LEU A 213 10.52 -2.85 -12.07
N PRO A 214 11.78 -2.74 -12.50
CA PRO A 214 12.25 -3.30 -13.77
C PRO A 214 12.12 -4.83 -13.85
N CYS A 215 12.12 -5.52 -12.71
CA CYS A 215 11.97 -6.98 -12.59
C CYS A 215 10.52 -7.44 -12.44
N LEU A 216 9.55 -6.63 -12.88
CA LEU A 216 8.13 -6.99 -12.85
C LEU A 216 7.90 -8.39 -13.41
N LEU A 217 7.44 -9.28 -12.55
CA LEU A 217 6.93 -10.59 -12.94
C LEU A 217 5.40 -10.52 -13.04
N TYR A 218 4.90 -11.01 -14.17
CA TYR A 218 3.48 -11.08 -14.44
C TYR A 218 3.16 -12.40 -15.15
N THR A 219 2.20 -13.17 -14.62
CA THR A 219 1.71 -14.40 -15.26
C THR A 219 0.18 -14.38 -15.32
N SER A 220 -0.39 -14.71 -16.48
CA SER A 220 -1.83 -14.84 -16.68
C SER A 220 -2.31 -16.29 -16.74
N ASP A 221 -1.40 -17.26 -16.89
CA ASP A 221 -1.71 -18.69 -16.97
C ASP A 221 -0.97 -19.51 -15.90
N ALA A 222 -1.68 -20.44 -15.29
CA ALA A 222 -1.27 -21.12 -14.07
C ALA A 222 -0.18 -22.19 -14.23
N ALA A 223 0.49 -22.36 -15.35
CA ALA A 223 1.32 -23.56 -15.50
C ALA A 223 2.73 -23.42 -16.07
N ASP A 224 3.03 -22.50 -16.96
CA ASP A 224 4.31 -22.53 -17.65
C ASP A 224 5.05 -21.19 -17.59
N ASP A 225 6.32 -21.26 -17.14
CA ASP A 225 7.31 -20.20 -17.06
C ASP A 225 7.38 -19.33 -15.79
N MET A 226 7.78 -19.98 -14.69
CA MET A 226 8.49 -19.28 -13.63
C MET A 226 10.00 -19.41 -13.84
N GLN A 227 10.60 -18.49 -14.57
CA GLN A 227 12.04 -18.24 -14.52
C GLN A 227 12.27 -16.77 -14.16
N CYS A 228 12.53 -16.51 -12.91
CA CYS A 228 13.30 -15.35 -12.47
C CYS A 228 14.70 -15.81 -12.11
N VAL A 229 15.70 -15.32 -12.84
CA VAL A 229 17.11 -15.40 -12.46
C VAL A 229 17.48 -14.11 -11.76
#